data_eee929105fa9baadf8b28c5e9d9cb648
#
_entry.id   eee929105fa9baadf8b28c5e9d9cb648
#
_cell.length_a   1.000
_cell.length_b   1.000
_cell.length_c   1.000
_cell.angle_alpha   90.00
_cell.angle_beta   90.00
_cell.angle_gamma   90.00
#
_symmetry.space_group_name_H-M   'P 1'
#
loop_
_entity.id
_entity.type
_entity.pdbx_description
1 polymer ?
#
loop_
_entity_poly.entity_id
_entity_poly.type
_entity_poly.pdbx_seq_one_letter_code
_entity_poly.pdbx_strand_id
1 'polypeptide(L)'
;MILSLSNGIFSKLSLVGNFAAVKQLGFRNIEFNMKSIKKEHDTDVYREQKALAASGLNCLTLHSAVLHVKDPIEVHQAVYYGKISLECARALHTSLMTVHSNVSKKLPRQIRERCLKEVFGEIKPFAKSLGIKLSLENLSYTSTGFGKNVEQLEEVLGVIDPEGEMGITFDLCHALETKETDNLLEKYGRRVCNVHMANKAHKPFTKETPELKSFLIKLNGYNYVGPITLELVHNTSMEEIAKTKALFEKIFRKY
;
A
#
# COMPACT_ATOMS: atom_id res chain seq x y z
N MET A 1 7.57 -6.77 -13.88
CA MET A 1 6.45 -6.57 -12.93
C MET A 1 6.14 -7.88 -12.20
N ILE A 2 5.86 -7.86 -10.91
CA ILE A 2 5.64 -9.05 -10.07
C ILE A 2 4.23 -8.99 -9.50
N LEU A 3 3.38 -9.98 -9.85
CA LEU A 3 2.00 -10.00 -9.37
C LEU A 3 1.94 -10.44 -7.90
N SER A 4 1.18 -9.70 -7.11
CA SER A 4 0.94 -9.90 -5.68
C SER A 4 -0.54 -9.75 -5.35
N LEU A 5 -0.97 -10.24 -4.20
CA LEU A 5 -2.32 -10.05 -3.66
C LEU A 5 -2.23 -9.44 -2.28
N SER A 6 -2.97 -8.35 -2.02
CA SER A 6 -3.13 -7.85 -0.66
C SER A 6 -3.98 -8.82 0.14
N ASN A 7 -3.40 -9.39 1.20
CA ASN A 7 -4.10 -10.35 2.05
C ASN A 7 -5.21 -9.72 2.90
N GLY A 8 -5.29 -8.39 2.90
CA GLY A 8 -6.36 -7.63 3.55
C GLY A 8 -7.76 -8.02 3.10
N ILE A 9 -7.93 -8.53 1.87
CA ILE A 9 -9.20 -9.03 1.35
C ILE A 9 -9.77 -10.17 2.20
N PHE A 10 -8.91 -10.97 2.83
CA PHE A 10 -9.26 -12.10 3.68
C PHE A 10 -9.16 -11.80 5.18
N SER A 11 -9.21 -10.52 5.58
CA SER A 11 -9.03 -10.09 6.98
C SER A 11 -10.05 -10.69 7.97
N LYS A 12 -11.16 -11.24 7.48
CA LYS A 12 -12.15 -11.95 8.31
C LYS A 12 -11.73 -13.38 8.70
N LEU A 13 -10.78 -13.97 7.98
CA LEU A 13 -10.24 -15.30 8.27
C LEU A 13 -9.18 -15.24 9.37
N SER A 14 -8.85 -16.38 9.95
CA SER A 14 -7.62 -16.50 10.73
C SER A 14 -6.40 -16.29 9.81
N LEU A 15 -5.26 -15.92 10.35
CA LEU A 15 -4.05 -15.65 9.55
C LEU A 15 -3.65 -16.87 8.69
N VAL A 16 -3.71 -18.08 9.26
CA VAL A 16 -3.43 -19.33 8.53
C VAL A 16 -4.45 -19.55 7.41
N GLY A 17 -5.75 -19.36 7.69
CA GLY A 17 -6.81 -19.47 6.68
C GLY A 17 -6.68 -18.42 5.57
N ASN A 18 -6.25 -17.20 5.93
CA ASN A 18 -5.98 -16.11 5.00
C ASN A 18 -4.87 -16.52 3.99
N PHE A 19 -3.71 -16.96 4.48
CA PHE A 19 -2.63 -17.40 3.61
C PHE A 19 -2.98 -18.65 2.80
N ALA A 20 -3.77 -19.58 3.35
CA ALA A 20 -4.28 -20.74 2.62
C ALA A 20 -5.16 -20.30 1.43
N ALA A 21 -6.05 -19.32 1.62
CA ALA A 21 -6.89 -18.77 0.56
C ALA A 21 -6.05 -18.12 -0.56
N VAL A 22 -5.01 -17.36 -0.21
CA VAL A 22 -4.08 -16.79 -1.18
C VAL A 22 -3.38 -17.88 -2.01
N LYS A 23 -2.90 -18.94 -1.34
CA LYS A 23 -2.28 -20.08 -2.04
C LYS A 23 -3.24 -20.83 -2.94
N GLN A 24 -4.48 -21.05 -2.50
CA GLN A 24 -5.52 -21.70 -3.29
C GLN A 24 -5.79 -20.95 -4.60
N LEU A 25 -5.66 -19.62 -4.60
CA LEU A 25 -5.74 -18.78 -5.78
C LEU A 25 -4.48 -18.85 -6.68
N GLY A 26 -3.45 -19.59 -6.26
CA GLY A 26 -2.21 -19.77 -7.01
C GLY A 26 -1.29 -18.55 -6.98
N PHE A 27 -1.44 -17.63 -6.02
CA PHE A 27 -0.44 -16.58 -5.79
C PHE A 27 0.80 -17.15 -5.08
N ARG A 28 1.95 -16.59 -5.39
CA ARG A 28 3.23 -16.86 -4.71
C ARG A 28 3.65 -15.70 -3.83
N ASN A 29 3.13 -14.51 -4.10
CA ASN A 29 3.52 -13.28 -3.45
C ASN A 29 2.31 -12.59 -2.83
N ILE A 30 2.54 -11.96 -1.68
CA ILE A 30 1.54 -11.14 -0.98
C ILE A 30 2.09 -9.74 -0.71
N GLU A 31 1.16 -8.81 -0.55
CA GLU A 31 1.31 -7.68 0.33
C GLU A 31 0.65 -8.05 1.66
N PHE A 32 1.42 -7.96 2.75
CA PHE A 32 0.86 -8.15 4.08
C PHE A 32 0.17 -6.87 4.54
N ASN A 33 -1.14 -6.92 4.72
CA ASN A 33 -1.92 -5.78 5.18
C ASN A 33 -2.19 -5.90 6.68
N MET A 34 -1.75 -4.90 7.46
CA MET A 34 -1.91 -4.87 8.92
C MET A 34 -3.38 -4.93 9.37
N LYS A 35 -4.35 -4.59 8.51
CA LYS A 35 -5.79 -4.81 8.77
C LYS A 35 -6.17 -6.29 8.93
N SER A 36 -5.32 -7.21 8.47
CA SER A 36 -5.52 -8.65 8.66
C SER A 36 -5.34 -9.09 10.12
N ILE A 37 -4.80 -8.23 10.96
CA ILE A 37 -4.64 -8.44 12.39
C ILE A 37 -5.87 -7.85 13.07
N LYS A 38 -6.68 -8.72 13.71
CA LYS A 38 -8.01 -8.35 14.25
C LYS A 38 -7.99 -7.30 15.37
N LYS A 39 -6.86 -7.15 16.05
CA LYS A 39 -6.64 -6.11 17.06
C LYS A 39 -5.25 -5.56 16.82
N GLU A 40 -5.16 -4.29 16.54
CA GLU A 40 -3.90 -3.56 16.33
C GLU A 40 -2.94 -3.67 17.53
N HIS A 41 -3.46 -4.04 18.71
CA HIS A 41 -2.71 -4.29 19.94
C HIS A 41 -2.19 -5.72 20.10
N ASP A 42 -2.67 -6.67 19.28
CA ASP A 42 -2.30 -8.10 19.35
C ASP A 42 -1.32 -8.49 18.25
N THR A 43 -0.45 -7.57 17.79
CA THR A 43 0.59 -7.89 16.81
C THR A 43 1.62 -8.79 17.46
N ASP A 44 1.47 -10.08 17.26
CA ASP A 44 2.49 -11.08 17.58
C ASP A 44 3.32 -11.35 16.32
N VAL A 45 4.36 -10.55 16.18
CA VAL A 45 5.28 -10.58 15.03
C VAL A 45 5.85 -11.99 14.79
N TYR A 46 6.09 -12.74 15.85
CA TYR A 46 6.57 -14.11 15.77
C TYR A 46 5.52 -15.07 15.17
N ARG A 47 4.26 -14.91 15.57
CA ARG A 47 3.15 -15.69 15.01
C ARG A 47 2.98 -15.45 13.52
N GLU A 48 3.08 -14.21 13.10
CA GLU A 48 2.94 -13.80 11.70
C GLU A 48 4.07 -14.34 10.85
N GLN A 49 5.30 -14.21 11.33
CA GLN A 49 6.48 -14.77 10.68
C GLN A 49 6.36 -16.29 10.52
N LYS A 50 5.97 -17.00 11.58
CA LYS A 50 5.79 -18.46 11.56
C LYS A 50 4.70 -18.88 10.59
N ALA A 51 3.56 -18.18 10.59
CA ALA A 51 2.45 -18.46 9.68
C ALA A 51 2.82 -18.23 8.22
N LEU A 52 3.54 -17.13 7.91
CA LEU A 52 4.03 -16.85 6.57
C LEU A 52 5.02 -17.90 6.11
N ALA A 53 6.03 -18.24 6.93
CA ALA A 53 7.02 -19.27 6.61
C ALA A 53 6.36 -20.62 6.32
N ALA A 54 5.39 -21.04 7.15
CA ALA A 54 4.63 -22.28 6.94
C ALA A 54 3.78 -22.24 5.64
N SER A 55 3.36 -21.06 5.19
CA SER A 55 2.58 -20.90 3.97
C SER A 55 3.42 -21.09 2.70
N GLY A 56 4.72 -20.78 2.72
CA GLY A 56 5.59 -20.72 1.56
C GLY A 56 5.27 -19.56 0.61
N LEU A 57 4.57 -18.53 1.09
CA LEU A 57 4.36 -17.27 0.37
C LEU A 57 5.52 -16.30 0.61
N ASN A 58 5.80 -15.46 -0.39
CA ASN A 58 6.75 -14.35 -0.24
C ASN A 58 5.99 -13.07 0.10
N CYS A 59 6.40 -12.36 1.14
CA CYS A 59 5.91 -11.02 1.44
C CYS A 59 6.76 -10.00 0.67
N LEU A 60 6.20 -9.38 -0.38
CA LEU A 60 6.94 -8.38 -1.17
C LEU A 60 6.85 -7.00 -0.54
N THR A 61 5.69 -6.66 0.01
CA THR A 61 5.39 -5.37 0.62
C THR A 61 4.56 -5.56 1.88
N LEU A 62 4.63 -4.60 2.79
CA LEU A 62 3.72 -4.51 3.92
C LEU A 62 2.92 -3.21 3.80
N HIS A 63 1.59 -3.30 3.90
CA HIS A 63 0.74 -2.14 4.08
C HIS A 63 0.57 -1.87 5.57
N SER A 64 1.01 -0.69 6.02
CA SER A 64 1.03 -0.33 7.43
C SER A 64 -0.36 -0.30 8.07
N ALA A 65 -0.41 -0.38 9.38
CA ALA A 65 -1.56 0.08 10.14
C ALA A 65 -1.88 1.54 9.82
N VAL A 66 -3.14 1.94 10.01
CA VAL A 66 -3.57 3.29 9.68
C VAL A 66 -3.02 4.29 10.70
N LEU A 67 -2.21 5.23 10.23
CA LEU A 67 -1.57 6.25 11.07
C LEU A 67 -2.51 7.47 11.24
N HIS A 68 -3.67 7.25 11.88
CA HIS A 68 -4.65 8.32 12.07
C HIS A 68 -4.17 9.41 13.01
N VAL A 69 -4.30 10.67 12.56
CA VAL A 69 -4.15 11.87 13.40
C VAL A 69 -5.30 12.83 13.08
N LYS A 70 -6.36 12.77 13.87
CA LYS A 70 -7.50 13.70 13.82
C LYS A 70 -7.31 14.86 14.78
N ASP A 71 -6.56 14.62 15.85
CA ASP A 71 -6.15 15.57 16.86
C ASP A 71 -4.64 15.38 17.13
N PRO A 72 -3.87 16.45 17.40
CA PRO A 72 -2.44 16.35 17.70
C PRO A 72 -2.06 15.37 18.82
N ILE A 73 -2.96 15.14 19.78
CA ILE A 73 -2.74 14.14 20.85
C ILE A 73 -2.57 12.70 20.32
N GLU A 74 -3.10 12.41 19.14
CA GLU A 74 -3.03 11.07 18.50
C GLU A 74 -1.68 10.80 17.82
N VAL A 75 -0.76 11.78 17.76
CA VAL A 75 0.57 11.62 17.11
C VAL A 75 1.34 10.45 17.70
N HIS A 76 1.37 10.31 19.04
CA HIS A 76 2.08 9.21 19.70
C HIS A 76 1.53 7.83 19.30
N GLN A 77 0.21 7.73 19.15
CA GLN A 77 -0.42 6.49 18.70
C GLN A 77 -0.09 6.18 17.24
N ALA A 78 -0.08 7.18 16.35
CA ALA A 78 0.32 7.01 14.96
C ALA A 78 1.79 6.55 14.84
N VAL A 79 2.70 7.15 15.62
CA VAL A 79 4.10 6.73 15.71
C VAL A 79 4.22 5.27 16.18
N TYR A 80 3.50 4.91 17.25
CA TYR A 80 3.47 3.55 17.77
C TYR A 80 3.06 2.53 16.71
N TYR A 81 1.95 2.78 16.00
CA TYR A 81 1.48 1.89 14.92
C TYR A 81 2.44 1.83 13.74
N GLY A 82 3.08 2.94 13.41
CA GLY A 82 4.12 2.97 12.39
C GLY A 82 5.31 2.08 12.76
N LYS A 83 5.81 2.18 14.00
CA LYS A 83 6.92 1.37 14.49
C LYS A 83 6.59 -0.12 14.56
N ILE A 84 5.40 -0.50 15.06
CA ILE A 84 4.95 -1.90 15.05
C ILE A 84 4.84 -2.44 13.62
N SER A 85 4.32 -1.65 12.69
CA SER A 85 4.23 -2.07 11.28
C SER A 85 5.64 -2.32 10.69
N LEU A 86 6.62 -1.50 11.05
CA LEU A 86 8.02 -1.68 10.64
C LEU A 86 8.66 -2.94 11.25
N GLU A 87 8.40 -3.22 12.53
CA GLU A 87 8.85 -4.47 13.16
C GLU A 87 8.24 -5.71 12.48
N CYS A 88 6.95 -5.62 12.13
CA CYS A 88 6.28 -6.67 11.37
C CYS A 88 6.91 -6.83 9.96
N ALA A 89 7.18 -5.73 9.25
CA ALA A 89 7.84 -5.77 7.95
C ALA A 89 9.21 -6.43 8.02
N ARG A 90 10.02 -6.10 9.04
CA ARG A 90 11.31 -6.73 9.30
C ARG A 90 11.17 -8.24 9.52
N ALA A 91 10.23 -8.67 10.36
CA ALA A 91 10.01 -10.07 10.66
C ALA A 91 9.49 -10.87 9.46
N LEU A 92 8.72 -10.24 8.57
CA LEU A 92 8.25 -10.84 7.33
C LEU A 92 9.27 -10.75 6.18
N HIS A 93 10.48 -10.25 6.47
CA HIS A 93 11.59 -10.11 5.51
C HIS A 93 11.23 -9.26 4.28
N THR A 94 10.34 -8.28 4.43
CA THR A 94 10.07 -7.29 3.38
C THR A 94 10.85 -6.01 3.62
N SER A 95 11.36 -5.43 2.53
CA SER A 95 12.14 -4.18 2.55
C SER A 95 11.33 -2.96 2.11
N LEU A 96 10.02 -3.11 1.90
CA LEU A 96 9.14 -2.04 1.41
C LEU A 96 7.86 -1.98 2.24
N MET A 97 7.55 -0.81 2.80
CA MET A 97 6.32 -0.57 3.55
C MET A 97 5.52 0.58 2.95
N THR A 98 4.28 0.31 2.57
CA THR A 98 3.29 1.30 2.17
C THR A 98 2.72 2.00 3.39
N VAL A 99 2.67 3.33 3.35
CA VAL A 99 2.12 4.18 4.41
C VAL A 99 1.16 5.22 3.83
N HIS A 100 0.16 5.59 4.64
CA HIS A 100 -0.73 6.71 4.35
C HIS A 100 -0.37 7.94 5.19
N SER A 101 -0.57 9.13 4.61
CA SER A 101 -0.52 10.39 5.35
C SER A 101 -1.88 10.71 5.99
N ASN A 102 -2.35 9.85 6.91
CA ASN A 102 -3.69 9.97 7.49
C ASN A 102 -3.82 11.08 8.55
N VAL A 103 -3.07 12.17 8.39
CA VAL A 103 -3.29 13.40 9.16
C VAL A 103 -4.48 14.14 8.55
N SER A 104 -5.45 14.48 9.42
CA SER A 104 -6.75 15.00 8.99
C SER A 104 -6.63 16.31 8.20
N LYS A 105 -7.28 16.34 7.02
CA LYS A 105 -7.45 17.57 6.23
C LYS A 105 -8.23 18.68 6.95
N LYS A 106 -8.94 18.36 8.04
CA LYS A 106 -9.68 19.35 8.84
C LYS A 106 -8.78 20.14 9.79
N LEU A 107 -7.57 19.66 10.07
CA LEU A 107 -6.60 20.39 10.88
C LEU A 107 -6.09 21.61 10.11
N PRO A 108 -5.87 22.75 10.79
CA PRO A 108 -5.18 23.89 10.19
C PRO A 108 -3.83 23.46 9.61
N ARG A 109 -3.41 24.07 8.49
CA ARG A 109 -2.20 23.70 7.75
C ARG A 109 -0.98 23.57 8.66
N GLN A 110 -0.70 24.57 9.49
CA GLN A 110 0.46 24.56 10.39
C GLN A 110 0.44 23.39 11.38
N ILE A 111 -0.76 23.05 11.90
CA ILE A 111 -0.94 21.93 12.81
C ILE A 111 -0.74 20.60 12.06
N ARG A 112 -1.29 20.48 10.84
CA ARG A 112 -1.12 19.31 9.98
C ARG A 112 0.35 19.07 9.65
N GLU A 113 1.07 20.10 9.23
CA GLU A 113 2.51 20.01 8.92
C GLU A 113 3.32 19.60 10.15
N ARG A 114 3.00 20.15 11.34
CA ARG A 114 3.64 19.74 12.59
C ARG A 114 3.40 18.27 12.88
N CYS A 115 2.15 17.81 12.84
CA CYS A 115 1.83 16.40 13.08
C CYS A 115 2.52 15.46 12.08
N LEU A 116 2.58 15.84 10.79
CA LEU A 116 3.31 15.10 9.77
C LEU A 116 4.81 15.00 10.10
N LYS A 117 5.44 16.13 10.48
CA LYS A 117 6.86 16.16 10.88
C LYS A 117 7.13 15.28 12.11
N GLU A 118 6.26 15.33 13.10
CA GLU A 118 6.40 14.54 14.32
C GLU A 118 6.26 13.02 14.02
N VAL A 119 5.21 12.61 13.28
CA VAL A 119 5.00 11.19 12.93
C VAL A 119 6.13 10.67 12.07
N PHE A 120 6.44 11.33 10.95
CA PHE A 120 7.43 10.83 10.00
C PHE A 120 8.87 11.07 10.46
N GLY A 121 9.10 12.07 11.31
CA GLY A 121 10.39 12.28 11.99
C GLY A 121 10.81 11.12 12.88
N GLU A 122 9.84 10.36 13.42
CA GLU A 122 10.08 9.17 14.23
C GLU A 122 10.15 7.89 13.38
N ILE A 123 9.25 7.72 12.42
CA ILE A 123 9.17 6.44 11.67
C ILE A 123 10.20 6.34 10.54
N LYS A 124 10.60 7.45 9.87
CA LYS A 124 11.62 7.41 8.80
C LYS A 124 12.99 6.94 9.31
N PRO A 125 13.58 7.52 10.37
CA PRO A 125 14.86 7.03 10.90
C PRO A 125 14.77 5.57 11.36
N PHE A 126 13.65 5.19 11.96
CA PHE A 126 13.44 3.81 12.40
C PHE A 126 13.35 2.85 11.21
N ALA A 127 12.61 3.20 10.15
CA ALA A 127 12.58 2.42 8.91
C ALA A 127 13.98 2.27 8.29
N LYS A 128 14.76 3.36 8.25
CA LYS A 128 16.14 3.36 7.74
C LYS A 128 17.04 2.43 8.55
N SER A 129 16.91 2.41 9.88
CA SER A 129 17.69 1.50 10.76
C SER A 129 17.37 0.03 10.53
N LEU A 130 16.16 -0.29 10.03
CA LEU A 130 15.72 -1.64 9.69
C LEU A 130 15.97 -2.02 8.22
N GLY A 131 16.51 -1.10 7.40
CA GLY A 131 16.69 -1.31 5.97
C GLY A 131 15.38 -1.35 5.17
N ILE A 132 14.30 -0.73 5.70
CA ILE A 132 12.98 -0.72 5.09
C ILE A 132 12.74 0.63 4.41
N LYS A 133 12.38 0.60 3.12
CA LYS A 133 11.96 1.79 2.38
C LYS A 133 10.50 2.10 2.67
N LEU A 134 10.20 3.34 3.02
CA LEU A 134 8.84 3.82 3.10
C LEU A 134 8.34 4.25 1.73
N SER A 135 7.08 3.95 1.46
CA SER A 135 6.38 4.31 0.23
C SER A 135 5.06 4.98 0.54
N LEU A 136 4.92 6.26 0.19
CA LEU A 136 3.69 7.03 0.42
C LEU A 136 2.65 6.70 -0.65
N GLU A 137 1.43 6.39 -0.23
CA GLU A 137 0.33 6.08 -1.13
C GLU A 137 -0.55 7.30 -1.40
N ASN A 138 -0.97 7.47 -2.67
CA ASN A 138 -2.01 8.44 -3.03
C ASN A 138 -3.37 7.98 -2.49
N LEU A 139 -4.04 8.85 -1.75
CA LEU A 139 -5.26 8.52 -1.01
C LEU A 139 -6.52 8.57 -1.88
N SER A 140 -7.53 7.77 -1.49
CA SER A 140 -8.85 7.82 -2.11
C SER A 140 -9.53 9.17 -1.87
N TYR A 141 -10.43 9.51 -2.75
CA TYR A 141 -11.20 10.76 -2.65
C TYR A 141 -12.06 10.81 -1.36
N THR A 142 -12.49 9.67 -0.83
CA THR A 142 -13.27 9.54 0.41
C THR A 142 -12.43 9.63 1.67
N SER A 143 -11.11 9.50 1.58
CA SER A 143 -10.21 9.56 2.73
C SER A 143 -10.35 10.88 3.50
N THR A 144 -10.25 10.82 4.82
CA THR A 144 -10.15 11.99 5.69
C THR A 144 -8.75 12.60 5.71
N GLY A 145 -7.75 11.86 5.22
CA GLY A 145 -6.37 12.28 5.10
C GLY A 145 -6.13 13.29 3.98
N PHE A 146 -4.87 13.71 3.85
CA PHE A 146 -4.38 14.65 2.87
C PHE A 146 -3.34 13.96 1.97
N GLY A 147 -3.43 14.10 0.63
CA GLY A 147 -2.55 13.40 -0.31
C GLY A 147 -3.31 12.66 -1.43
N LYS A 148 -4.36 13.28 -1.99
CA LYS A 148 -5.26 12.65 -2.98
C LYS A 148 -4.89 12.96 -4.42
N ASN A 149 -4.25 14.09 -4.66
CA ASN A 149 -3.85 14.59 -5.96
C ASN A 149 -2.39 15.06 -5.90
N VAL A 150 -1.86 15.48 -7.03
CA VAL A 150 -0.46 15.93 -7.14
C VAL A 150 -0.15 17.03 -6.13
N GLU A 151 -0.97 18.10 -6.07
CA GLU A 151 -0.75 19.24 -5.18
C GLU A 151 -0.68 18.83 -3.70
N GLN A 152 -1.63 18.00 -3.25
CA GLN A 152 -1.66 17.51 -1.88
C GLN A 152 -0.48 16.58 -1.57
N LEU A 153 -0.08 15.72 -2.51
CA LEU A 153 1.09 14.86 -2.33
C LEU A 153 2.38 15.68 -2.29
N GLU A 154 2.50 16.74 -3.11
CA GLU A 154 3.63 17.65 -3.05
C GLU A 154 3.73 18.35 -1.68
N GLU A 155 2.58 18.83 -1.14
CA GLU A 155 2.55 19.44 0.19
C GLU A 155 3.01 18.43 1.26
N VAL A 156 2.48 17.21 1.24
CA VAL A 156 2.86 16.18 2.21
C VAL A 156 4.35 15.82 2.07
N LEU A 157 4.81 15.49 0.85
CA LEU A 157 6.19 15.09 0.61
C LEU A 157 7.18 16.21 0.91
N GLY A 158 6.83 17.47 0.62
CA GLY A 158 7.64 18.64 0.98
C GLY A 158 7.87 18.78 2.49
N VAL A 159 6.93 18.24 3.29
CA VAL A 159 7.04 18.25 4.76
C VAL A 159 7.80 17.04 5.30
N ILE A 160 7.51 15.82 4.77
CA ILE A 160 8.01 14.57 5.35
C ILE A 160 9.22 13.98 4.62
N ASP A 161 9.48 14.42 3.40
CA ASP A 161 10.50 13.86 2.52
C ASP A 161 11.10 14.89 1.56
N PRO A 162 11.59 16.03 2.07
CA PRO A 162 12.15 17.09 1.22
C PRO A 162 13.36 16.60 0.42
N GLU A 163 14.09 15.57 0.88
CA GLU A 163 15.22 14.96 0.20
C GLU A 163 14.82 14.00 -0.93
N GLY A 164 13.54 13.59 -1.01
CA GLY A 164 13.04 12.69 -2.05
C GLY A 164 13.44 11.21 -1.91
N GLU A 165 13.74 10.75 -0.71
CA GLU A 165 14.17 9.38 -0.43
C GLU A 165 13.02 8.35 -0.40
N MET A 166 11.79 8.78 -0.05
CA MET A 166 10.62 7.90 -0.01
C MET A 166 10.19 7.48 -1.42
N GLY A 167 9.66 6.26 -1.52
CA GLY A 167 8.96 5.80 -2.71
C GLY A 167 7.52 6.31 -2.78
N ILE A 168 6.87 5.98 -3.90
CA ILE A 168 5.42 6.16 -4.08
C ILE A 168 4.79 4.79 -4.28
N THR A 169 3.76 4.48 -3.50
CA THR A 169 2.80 3.43 -3.80
C THR A 169 1.69 4.06 -4.64
N PHE A 170 1.65 3.70 -5.90
CA PHE A 170 0.64 4.22 -6.82
C PHE A 170 -0.62 3.36 -6.73
N ASP A 171 -1.67 3.89 -6.11
CA ASP A 171 -2.98 3.25 -6.14
C ASP A 171 -3.77 3.73 -7.35
N LEU A 172 -3.99 2.80 -8.30
CA LEU A 172 -4.73 3.08 -9.54
C LEU A 172 -6.22 3.32 -9.30
N CYS A 173 -6.84 2.62 -8.34
CA CYS A 173 -8.24 2.85 -7.99
C CYS A 173 -8.47 4.28 -7.53
N HIS A 174 -7.63 4.75 -6.60
CA HIS A 174 -7.70 6.11 -6.06
C HIS A 174 -7.43 7.16 -7.16
N ALA A 175 -6.44 6.91 -8.01
CA ALA A 175 -6.09 7.81 -9.11
C ALA A 175 -7.19 7.89 -10.18
N LEU A 176 -7.89 6.78 -10.47
CA LEU A 176 -9.05 6.75 -11.38
C LEU A 176 -10.26 7.50 -10.81
N GLU A 177 -10.46 7.44 -9.48
CA GLU A 177 -11.55 8.15 -8.79
C GLU A 177 -11.30 9.66 -8.74
N THR A 178 -10.08 10.07 -8.54
CA THR A 178 -9.67 11.49 -8.50
C THR A 178 -9.40 12.07 -9.89
N LYS A 179 -9.34 11.23 -10.94
CA LYS A 179 -8.96 11.59 -12.32
C LYS A 179 -7.54 12.14 -12.42
N GLU A 180 -6.65 11.67 -11.55
CA GLU A 180 -5.26 12.16 -11.44
C GLU A 180 -4.23 11.17 -11.99
N THR A 181 -4.65 10.08 -12.66
CA THR A 181 -3.75 9.00 -13.09
C THR A 181 -2.55 9.51 -13.89
N ASP A 182 -2.80 10.38 -14.87
CA ASP A 182 -1.74 10.87 -15.75
C ASP A 182 -0.83 11.88 -15.03
N ASN A 183 -1.41 12.81 -14.29
CA ASN A 183 -0.66 13.83 -13.54
C ASN A 183 0.23 13.19 -12.47
N LEU A 184 -0.29 12.21 -11.74
CA LEU A 184 0.48 11.49 -10.72
C LEU A 184 1.61 10.67 -11.33
N LEU A 185 1.38 9.98 -12.47
CA LEU A 185 2.43 9.25 -13.16
C LEU A 185 3.51 10.17 -13.74
N GLU A 186 3.12 11.28 -14.35
CA GLU A 186 4.07 12.24 -14.89
C GLU A 186 4.99 12.79 -13.80
N LYS A 187 4.43 13.13 -12.66
CA LYS A 187 5.17 13.71 -11.54
C LYS A 187 6.01 12.69 -10.79
N TYR A 188 5.45 11.51 -10.51
CA TYR A 188 6.03 10.55 -9.56
C TYR A 188 6.41 9.19 -10.17
N GLY A 189 6.19 8.97 -11.47
CA GLY A 189 6.41 7.66 -12.12
C GLY A 189 7.79 7.05 -11.85
N ARG A 190 8.85 7.87 -11.79
CA ARG A 190 10.22 7.42 -11.46
C ARG A 190 10.41 7.03 -10.00
N ARG A 191 9.50 7.45 -9.11
CA ARG A 191 9.53 7.14 -7.67
C ARG A 191 8.61 5.98 -7.30
N VAL A 192 7.78 5.51 -8.24
CA VAL A 192 6.88 4.38 -8.00
C VAL A 192 7.70 3.13 -7.67
N CYS A 193 7.43 2.53 -6.52
CA CYS A 193 8.08 1.31 -6.05
C CYS A 193 7.08 0.22 -5.63
N ASN A 194 5.79 0.54 -5.51
CA ASN A 194 4.68 -0.38 -5.36
C ASN A 194 3.48 0.14 -6.16
N VAL A 195 2.62 -0.76 -6.65
CA VAL A 195 1.37 -0.40 -7.32
C VAL A 195 0.24 -1.19 -6.69
N HIS A 196 -0.78 -0.49 -6.20
CA HIS A 196 -2.07 -1.08 -5.86
C HIS A 196 -2.97 -1.06 -7.08
N MET A 197 -3.48 -2.23 -7.42
CA MET A 197 -4.19 -2.46 -8.67
C MET A 197 -5.62 -2.93 -8.40
N ALA A 198 -6.55 -2.03 -8.64
CA ALA A 198 -7.97 -2.32 -8.70
C ALA A 198 -8.67 -1.32 -9.63
N ASN A 199 -9.86 -1.67 -10.09
CA ASN A 199 -10.76 -0.73 -10.73
C ASN A 199 -11.45 0.15 -9.66
N LYS A 200 -12.20 1.15 -10.06
CA LYS A 200 -12.95 2.04 -9.14
C LYS A 200 -13.69 1.25 -8.07
N ALA A 201 -13.74 1.79 -6.86
CA ALA A 201 -14.30 1.17 -5.66
C ALA A 201 -13.62 -0.18 -5.30
N HIS A 202 -12.33 -0.31 -5.56
CA HIS A 202 -11.52 -1.52 -5.37
C HIS A 202 -12.15 -2.79 -5.99
N LYS A 203 -12.91 -2.65 -7.06
CA LYS A 203 -13.48 -3.78 -7.80
C LYS A 203 -12.43 -4.46 -8.67
N PRO A 204 -12.59 -5.77 -8.94
CA PRO A 204 -11.70 -6.48 -9.84
C PRO A 204 -11.81 -5.95 -11.28
N PHE A 205 -10.72 -5.97 -12.03
CA PHE A 205 -10.76 -5.81 -13.47
C PHE A 205 -11.26 -7.12 -14.11
N THR A 206 -12.29 -7.04 -14.95
CA THR A 206 -12.82 -8.18 -15.71
C THR A 206 -12.29 -8.25 -17.13
N LYS A 207 -11.70 -7.17 -17.62
CA LYS A 207 -11.05 -7.02 -18.92
C LYS A 207 -10.00 -5.92 -18.91
N GLU A 208 -9.12 -5.94 -19.90
CA GLU A 208 -8.20 -4.83 -20.15
C GLU A 208 -9.00 -3.62 -20.68
N THR A 209 -9.07 -2.56 -19.86
CA THR A 209 -9.73 -1.30 -20.25
C THR A 209 -8.71 -0.36 -20.90
N PRO A 210 -9.14 0.67 -21.68
CA PRO A 210 -8.22 1.66 -22.24
C PRO A 210 -7.38 2.37 -21.17
N GLU A 211 -7.97 2.69 -20.02
CA GLU A 211 -7.28 3.34 -18.90
C GLU A 211 -6.20 2.43 -18.29
N LEU A 212 -6.54 1.15 -18.05
CA LEU A 212 -5.59 0.17 -17.55
C LEU A 212 -4.42 -0.03 -18.53
N LYS A 213 -4.74 -0.14 -19.82
CA LYS A 213 -3.71 -0.27 -20.87
C LYS A 213 -2.80 0.96 -20.92
N SER A 214 -3.38 2.16 -20.92
CA SER A 214 -2.61 3.42 -20.92
C SER A 214 -1.70 3.50 -19.70
N PHE A 215 -2.23 3.19 -18.52
CA PHE A 215 -1.47 3.17 -17.27
C PHE A 215 -0.27 2.23 -17.34
N LEU A 216 -0.48 0.98 -17.78
CA LEU A 216 0.59 -0.02 -17.87
C LEU A 216 1.67 0.35 -18.90
N ILE A 217 1.29 0.93 -20.05
CA ILE A 217 2.24 1.44 -21.05
C ILE A 217 3.13 2.54 -20.42
N LYS A 218 2.52 3.51 -19.74
CA LYS A 218 3.25 4.61 -19.09
C LYS A 218 4.14 4.09 -17.98
N LEU A 219 3.63 3.19 -17.14
CA LEU A 219 4.39 2.58 -16.05
C LEU A 219 5.62 1.81 -16.58
N ASN A 220 5.44 1.06 -17.68
CA ASN A 220 6.55 0.38 -18.36
C ASN A 220 7.56 1.37 -18.93
N GLY A 221 7.12 2.54 -19.42
CA GLY A 221 7.99 3.63 -19.89
C GLY A 221 8.91 4.19 -18.80
N TYR A 222 8.56 4.02 -17.52
CA TYR A 222 9.44 4.31 -16.37
C TYR A 222 10.34 3.14 -15.97
N ASN A 223 10.37 2.05 -16.74
CA ASN A 223 11.12 0.81 -16.44
C ASN A 223 10.69 0.16 -15.11
N TYR A 224 9.42 0.26 -14.76
CA TYR A 224 8.92 -0.31 -13.53
C TYR A 224 8.91 -1.85 -13.57
N VAL A 225 9.58 -2.47 -12.62
CA VAL A 225 9.69 -3.94 -12.48
C VAL A 225 9.20 -4.45 -11.11
N GLY A 226 8.69 -3.55 -10.27
CA GLY A 226 8.27 -3.81 -8.90
C GLY A 226 6.96 -4.61 -8.77
N PRO A 227 6.45 -4.70 -7.52
CA PRO A 227 5.19 -5.38 -7.22
C PRO A 227 3.99 -4.68 -7.86
N ILE A 228 3.06 -5.45 -8.40
CA ILE A 228 1.70 -5.03 -8.69
C ILE A 228 0.78 -5.86 -7.82
N THR A 229 0.22 -5.22 -6.81
CA THR A 229 -0.59 -5.83 -5.77
C THR A 229 -2.06 -5.64 -6.08
N LEU A 230 -2.80 -6.72 -6.27
CA LEU A 230 -4.26 -6.66 -6.36
C LEU A 230 -4.81 -6.30 -4.97
N GLU A 231 -5.34 -5.09 -4.83
CA GLU A 231 -6.01 -4.62 -3.61
C GLU A 231 -7.50 -4.49 -3.86
N LEU A 232 -8.24 -5.55 -3.53
CA LEU A 232 -9.64 -5.70 -3.88
C LEU A 232 -10.56 -5.58 -2.66
N VAL A 233 -11.81 -5.18 -2.91
CA VAL A 233 -12.83 -5.06 -1.86
C VAL A 233 -13.18 -6.43 -1.24
N HIS A 234 -13.48 -6.45 0.06
CA HIS A 234 -13.66 -7.68 0.87
C HIS A 234 -14.72 -8.67 0.39
N ASN A 235 -15.69 -8.22 -0.41
CA ASN A 235 -16.74 -9.08 -0.94
C ASN A 235 -16.44 -9.64 -2.33
N THR A 236 -15.22 -9.45 -2.84
CA THR A 236 -14.79 -10.06 -4.10
C THR A 236 -14.66 -11.57 -3.91
N SER A 237 -15.32 -12.35 -4.75
CA SER A 237 -15.30 -13.81 -4.67
C SER A 237 -13.95 -14.39 -5.10
N MET A 238 -13.65 -15.62 -4.65
CA MET A 238 -12.45 -16.35 -5.07
C MET A 238 -12.38 -16.51 -6.60
N GLU A 239 -13.51 -16.71 -7.25
CA GLU A 239 -13.60 -16.83 -8.72
C GLU A 239 -13.23 -15.52 -9.42
N GLU A 240 -13.73 -14.38 -8.94
CA GLU A 240 -13.38 -13.07 -9.49
C GLU A 240 -11.91 -12.74 -9.30
N ILE A 241 -11.33 -13.07 -8.15
CA ILE A 241 -9.89 -12.89 -7.90
C ILE A 241 -9.08 -13.75 -8.86
N ALA A 242 -9.46 -15.02 -9.06
CA ALA A 242 -8.78 -15.93 -9.97
C ALA A 242 -8.86 -15.43 -11.43
N LYS A 243 -10.01 -14.94 -11.87
CA LYS A 243 -10.18 -14.33 -13.21
C LYS A 243 -9.32 -13.08 -13.38
N THR A 244 -9.28 -12.23 -12.35
CA THR A 244 -8.43 -11.03 -12.36
C THR A 244 -6.95 -11.39 -12.43
N LYS A 245 -6.51 -12.39 -11.63
CA LYS A 245 -5.14 -12.91 -11.69
C LYS A 245 -4.79 -13.38 -13.10
N ALA A 246 -5.62 -14.23 -13.71
CA ALA A 246 -5.40 -14.75 -15.05
C ALA A 246 -5.33 -13.63 -16.12
N LEU A 247 -6.17 -12.58 -15.95
CA LEU A 247 -6.12 -11.40 -16.81
C LEU A 247 -4.75 -10.71 -16.73
N PHE A 248 -4.26 -10.45 -15.51
CA PHE A 248 -2.97 -9.77 -15.33
C PHE A 248 -1.78 -10.63 -15.75
N GLU A 249 -1.80 -11.94 -15.52
CA GLU A 249 -0.77 -12.86 -16.04
C GLU A 249 -0.70 -12.85 -17.58
N LYS A 250 -1.85 -12.72 -18.25
CA LYS A 250 -1.91 -12.56 -19.71
C LYS A 250 -1.39 -11.20 -20.16
N ILE A 251 -1.74 -10.13 -19.44
CA ILE A 251 -1.31 -8.77 -19.75
C ILE A 251 0.20 -8.65 -19.60
N PHE A 252 0.78 -9.13 -18.49
CA PHE A 252 2.22 -8.99 -18.21
C PHE A 252 3.13 -9.72 -19.20
N ARG A 253 2.61 -10.70 -19.95
CA ARG A 253 3.36 -11.31 -21.06
C ARG A 253 3.54 -10.39 -22.25
N LYS A 254 2.81 -9.27 -22.32
CA LYS A 254 2.88 -8.29 -23.41
C LYS A 254 3.87 -7.15 -23.11
N TYR A 255 4.22 -6.97 -21.83
CA TYR A 255 5.10 -5.92 -21.33
C TYR A 255 6.33 -6.53 -20.62
#